data_f49017df7019adae31958242a4136be8
#
_entry.id   f49017df7019adae31958242a4136be8
#
_cell.length_a   1.000
_cell.length_b   1.000
_cell.length_c   1.000
_cell.angle_alpha   90.00
_cell.angle_beta   90.00
_cell.angle_gamma   90.00
#
_symmetry.space_group_name_H-M   'P 1'
#
loop_
_entity.id
_entity.type
_entity.pdbx_description
1 polymer ?
#
loop_
_entity_poly.entity_id
_entity_poly.type
_entity_poly.pdbx_seq_one_letter_code
_entity_poly.pdbx_strand_id
1 'polypeptide(L)'
;KDDDLQIDEVVVTGKLREVVMEGDTTVINASAYKTPEGAYLEDLVKRIPGLVYNKKDHSLTYNGQAISEINVNGESFFSGDKKTALENLPANLISKLKVYDKKSKEEEFTGISSGEKKYVLDLQTKDELNKTWLTNATVGYGNNKKKDLEAQVNYFRKNGENLSFIARSTNRYQNSTYKDNIN
;
A
#
# COMPACT_ATOMS: atom_id res chain seq x y z
N LYS A 1 40.39 9.01 45.10
CA LYS A 1 40.57 8.20 43.88
C LYS A 1 39.18 7.81 43.47
N ASP A 2 38.62 8.61 42.59
CA ASP A 2 37.37 8.31 41.91
C ASP A 2 37.70 7.39 40.73
N ASP A 3 37.22 6.14 40.78
CA ASP A 3 37.24 5.23 39.65
C ASP A 3 36.07 5.62 38.75
N ASP A 4 36.39 6.30 37.64
CA ASP A 4 35.45 6.52 36.56
C ASP A 4 35.12 5.18 35.90
N LEU A 5 33.97 4.63 36.22
CA LEU A 5 33.39 3.48 35.48
C LEU A 5 32.96 3.96 34.09
N GLN A 6 33.82 3.74 33.09
CA GLN A 6 33.43 3.85 31.70
C GLN A 6 32.49 2.66 31.37
N ILE A 7 31.22 3.01 31.21
CA ILE A 7 30.23 2.06 30.65
C ILE A 7 30.37 2.13 29.13
N ASP A 8 30.94 1.08 28.56
CA ASP A 8 30.95 0.93 27.10
C ASP A 8 29.51 0.87 26.57
N GLU A 9 29.20 1.74 25.60
CA GLU A 9 27.93 1.77 24.92
C GLU A 9 27.73 0.45 24.16
N VAL A 10 26.83 -0.40 24.64
CA VAL A 10 26.46 -1.63 23.94
C VAL A 10 25.51 -1.27 22.81
N VAL A 11 26.04 -1.08 21.61
CA VAL A 11 25.23 -0.91 20.40
C VAL A 11 24.64 -2.28 20.03
N VAL A 12 23.41 -2.53 20.43
CA VAL A 12 22.66 -3.70 19.99
C VAL A 12 22.17 -3.47 18.56
N THR A 13 22.95 -3.91 17.57
CA THR A 13 22.51 -3.97 16.17
C THR A 13 21.55 -5.14 16.01
N GLY A 14 20.30 -4.94 16.37
CA GLY A 14 19.22 -5.88 16.07
C GLY A 14 18.95 -5.88 14.56
N LYS A 15 19.15 -7.01 13.87
CA LYS A 15 18.61 -7.18 12.51
C LYS A 15 17.09 -7.11 12.59
N LEU A 16 16.50 -6.11 11.94
CA LEU A 16 15.05 -6.04 11.76
C LEU A 16 14.57 -7.32 11.08
N ARG A 17 13.67 -8.04 11.74
CA ARG A 17 13.04 -9.20 11.11
C ARG A 17 12.17 -8.71 9.95
N GLU A 18 12.40 -9.27 8.78
CA GLU A 18 11.68 -8.88 7.56
C GLU A 18 10.20 -9.21 7.65
N VAL A 19 9.89 -10.40 8.18
CA VAL A 19 8.52 -10.91 8.32
C VAL A 19 8.34 -11.51 9.71
N VAL A 20 7.23 -11.17 10.35
CA VAL A 20 6.83 -11.70 11.66
C VAL A 20 5.36 -12.13 11.60
N MET A 21 5.03 -13.25 12.23
CA MET A 21 3.64 -13.68 12.41
C MET A 21 3.13 -13.17 13.76
N GLU A 22 2.05 -12.41 13.76
CA GLU A 22 1.33 -11.94 14.94
C GLU A 22 -0.08 -12.57 14.95
N GLY A 23 -0.22 -13.75 15.57
CA GLY A 23 -1.44 -14.56 15.47
C GLY A 23 -1.69 -14.98 14.02
N ASP A 24 -2.85 -14.63 13.47
CA ASP A 24 -3.24 -14.92 12.08
C ASP A 24 -2.81 -13.83 11.09
N THR A 25 -2.10 -12.81 11.57
CA THR A 25 -1.62 -11.69 10.76
C THR A 25 -0.16 -11.84 10.41
N THR A 26 0.17 -11.77 9.13
CA THR A 26 1.56 -11.64 8.68
C THR A 26 1.94 -10.17 8.66
N VAL A 27 2.96 -9.81 9.43
CA VAL A 27 3.51 -8.44 9.51
C VAL A 27 4.84 -8.40 8.77
N ILE A 28 4.92 -7.56 7.76
CA ILE A 28 6.10 -7.37 6.91
C ILE A 28 6.68 -5.99 7.20
N ASN A 29 7.94 -5.93 7.52
CA ASN A 29 8.62 -4.66 7.79
C ASN A 29 9.09 -4.02 6.48
N ALA A 30 8.47 -2.92 6.08
CA ALA A 30 8.82 -2.23 4.84
C ALA A 30 10.27 -1.74 4.80
N SER A 31 10.84 -1.36 5.97
CA SER A 31 12.22 -0.87 6.06
C SER A 31 13.29 -1.91 5.73
N ALA A 32 12.92 -3.20 5.77
CA ALA A 32 13.83 -4.29 5.37
C ALA A 32 14.05 -4.34 3.84
N TYR A 33 13.16 -3.72 3.07
CA TYR A 33 13.18 -3.75 1.61
C TYR A 33 13.49 -2.37 1.05
N LYS A 34 14.72 -2.19 0.57
CA LYS A 34 15.17 -0.90 0.02
C LYS A 34 14.47 -0.62 -1.31
N THR A 35 13.83 0.53 -1.42
CA THR A 35 13.25 1.04 -2.66
C THR A 35 14.04 2.26 -3.15
N PRO A 36 14.06 2.56 -4.46
CA PRO A 36 14.60 3.81 -4.97
C PRO A 36 13.90 5.03 -4.37
N GLU A 37 14.56 6.17 -4.38
CA GLU A 37 13.93 7.44 -4.02
C GLU A 37 12.78 7.75 -4.99
N GLY A 38 11.66 8.21 -4.46
CA GLY A 38 10.46 8.46 -5.26
C GLY A 38 9.68 7.22 -5.70
N ALA A 39 10.06 6.02 -5.26
CA ALA A 39 9.35 4.78 -5.58
C ALA A 39 7.93 4.76 -5.00
N TYR A 40 7.01 4.15 -5.72
CA TYR A 40 5.64 3.89 -5.27
C TYR A 40 5.49 2.52 -4.61
N LEU A 41 4.33 2.28 -4.01
CA LEU A 41 4.01 1.03 -3.32
C LEU A 41 4.20 -0.20 -4.23
N GLU A 42 3.94 -0.09 -5.53
CA GLU A 42 4.18 -1.13 -6.50
C GLU A 42 5.63 -1.63 -6.48
N ASP A 43 6.60 -0.71 -6.38
CA ASP A 43 8.01 -1.06 -6.36
C ASP A 43 8.43 -1.73 -5.05
N LEU A 44 7.79 -1.37 -3.95
CA LEU A 44 7.95 -2.05 -2.66
C LEU A 44 7.37 -3.46 -2.72
N VAL A 45 6.15 -3.61 -3.23
CA VAL A 45 5.46 -4.91 -3.37
C VAL A 45 6.27 -5.89 -4.20
N LYS A 46 6.90 -5.46 -5.29
CA LYS A 46 7.76 -6.31 -6.14
C LYS A 46 9.00 -6.86 -5.42
N ARG A 47 9.42 -6.22 -4.32
CA ARG A 47 10.61 -6.61 -3.55
C ARG A 47 10.30 -7.53 -2.39
N ILE A 48 9.04 -7.61 -1.99
CA ILE A 48 8.58 -8.42 -0.87
C ILE A 48 8.30 -9.85 -1.36
N PRO A 49 9.01 -10.86 -0.85
CA PRO A 49 8.75 -12.25 -1.21
C PRO A 49 7.29 -12.65 -0.90
N GLY A 50 6.66 -13.34 -1.82
CA GLY A 50 5.28 -13.80 -1.70
C GLY A 50 4.23 -12.80 -2.17
N LEU A 51 4.51 -11.48 -2.25
CA LEU A 51 3.63 -10.50 -2.86
C LEU A 51 3.84 -10.47 -4.39
N VAL A 52 2.77 -10.62 -5.14
CA VAL A 52 2.80 -10.58 -6.61
C VAL A 52 1.68 -9.67 -7.11
N TYR A 53 2.05 -8.65 -7.86
CA TYR A 53 1.12 -7.75 -8.53
C TYR A 53 1.15 -7.95 -10.04
N ASN A 54 0.01 -8.23 -10.62
CA ASN A 54 -0.17 -8.36 -12.07
C ASN A 54 -0.81 -7.09 -12.62
N LYS A 55 -0.06 -6.34 -13.44
CA LYS A 55 -0.53 -5.08 -14.04
C LYS A 55 -1.62 -5.24 -15.09
N LYS A 56 -1.79 -6.44 -15.68
CA LYS A 56 -2.76 -6.64 -16.77
C LYS A 56 -4.19 -6.69 -16.25
N ASP A 57 -4.40 -7.36 -15.13
CA ASP A 57 -5.70 -7.57 -14.50
C ASP A 57 -5.84 -6.87 -13.13
N HIS A 58 -4.79 -6.15 -12.70
CA HIS A 58 -4.69 -5.48 -11.41
C HIS A 58 -4.90 -6.42 -10.20
N SER A 59 -4.61 -7.71 -10.38
CA SER A 59 -4.65 -8.66 -9.29
C SER A 59 -3.41 -8.52 -8.39
N LEU A 60 -3.63 -8.66 -7.09
CA LEU A 60 -2.59 -8.71 -6.08
C LEU A 60 -2.76 -9.99 -5.28
N THR A 61 -1.68 -10.74 -5.09
CA THR A 61 -1.69 -11.97 -4.30
C THR A 61 -0.57 -11.97 -3.27
N TYR A 62 -0.78 -12.69 -2.17
CA TYR A 62 0.25 -13.00 -1.20
C TYR A 62 0.31 -14.52 -0.98
N ASN A 63 1.47 -15.13 -1.24
CA ASN A 63 1.66 -16.59 -1.20
C ASN A 63 0.56 -17.36 -1.95
N GLY A 64 0.12 -16.85 -3.10
CA GLY A 64 -0.94 -17.43 -3.93
C GLY A 64 -2.37 -17.10 -3.48
N GLN A 65 -2.55 -16.46 -2.32
CA GLN A 65 -3.86 -16.02 -1.84
C GLN A 65 -4.20 -14.63 -2.42
N ALA A 66 -5.39 -14.49 -3.00
CA ALA A 66 -5.82 -13.23 -3.59
C ALA A 66 -6.09 -12.18 -2.51
N ILE A 67 -5.47 -11.00 -2.64
CA ILE A 67 -5.78 -9.84 -1.83
C ILE A 67 -7.01 -9.15 -2.41
N SER A 68 -8.05 -9.00 -1.60
CA SER A 68 -9.32 -8.41 -2.00
C SER A 68 -9.26 -6.88 -2.05
N GLU A 69 -8.65 -6.26 -1.04
CA GLU A 69 -8.56 -4.82 -0.89
C GLU A 69 -7.25 -4.36 -0.25
N ILE A 70 -6.91 -3.08 -0.44
CA ILE A 70 -5.80 -2.43 0.24
C ILE A 70 -6.37 -1.41 1.21
N ASN A 71 -5.94 -1.49 2.47
CA ASN A 71 -6.24 -0.54 3.53
C ASN A 71 -5.01 0.30 3.87
N VAL A 72 -5.24 1.46 4.46
CA VAL A 72 -4.21 2.31 5.04
C VAL A 72 -4.60 2.64 6.48
N ASN A 73 -3.78 2.20 7.43
CA ASN A 73 -4.03 2.34 8.87
C ASN A 73 -5.40 1.77 9.31
N GLY A 74 -5.79 0.63 8.72
CA GLY A 74 -7.05 -0.05 9.03
C GLY A 74 -8.26 0.39 8.23
N GLU A 75 -8.18 1.52 7.52
CA GLU A 75 -9.29 2.06 6.72
C GLU A 75 -9.11 1.79 5.23
N SER A 76 -10.22 1.55 4.53
CA SER A 76 -10.20 1.30 3.09
C SER A 76 -9.65 2.51 2.33
N PHE A 77 -8.64 2.29 1.51
CA PHE A 77 -8.03 3.34 0.69
C PHE A 77 -8.58 3.30 -0.73
N PHE A 78 -9.09 4.43 -1.24
CA PHE A 78 -9.78 4.54 -2.54
C PHE A 78 -10.83 3.44 -2.76
N SER A 79 -11.68 3.21 -1.77
CA SER A 79 -12.70 2.15 -1.83
C SER A 79 -12.12 0.75 -2.13
N GLY A 80 -10.86 0.52 -1.73
CA GLY A 80 -10.17 -0.74 -1.96
C GLY A 80 -9.53 -0.89 -3.35
N ASP A 81 -9.50 0.15 -4.18
CA ASP A 81 -8.87 0.09 -5.50
C ASP A 81 -7.36 -0.14 -5.41
N LYS A 82 -6.98 -1.37 -5.71
CA LYS A 82 -5.59 -1.83 -5.64
C LYS A 82 -4.68 -1.09 -6.61
N LYS A 83 -5.16 -0.81 -7.82
CA LYS A 83 -4.38 -0.09 -8.83
C LYS A 83 -4.01 1.30 -8.33
N THR A 84 -5.00 2.07 -7.89
CA THR A 84 -4.77 3.43 -7.40
C THR A 84 -3.82 3.44 -6.20
N ALA A 85 -3.98 2.51 -5.26
CA ALA A 85 -3.07 2.41 -4.11
C ALA A 85 -1.63 2.09 -4.54
N LEU A 86 -1.44 1.09 -5.40
CA LEU A 86 -0.12 0.63 -5.83
C LEU A 86 0.64 1.68 -6.67
N GLU A 87 -0.07 2.41 -7.53
CA GLU A 87 0.53 3.36 -8.44
C GLU A 87 0.72 4.77 -7.85
N ASN A 88 0.06 5.08 -6.73
CA ASN A 88 0.05 6.45 -6.20
C ASN A 88 0.52 6.60 -4.75
N LEU A 89 0.62 5.53 -3.97
CA LEU A 89 1.17 5.62 -2.62
C LEU A 89 2.70 5.55 -2.65
N PRO A 90 3.40 6.58 -2.16
CA PRO A 90 4.86 6.54 -2.06
C PRO A 90 5.32 5.45 -1.08
N ALA A 91 6.27 4.64 -1.50
CA ALA A 91 6.80 3.52 -0.69
C ALA A 91 7.46 3.98 0.61
N ASN A 92 8.09 5.15 0.61
CA ASN A 92 8.81 5.71 1.76
C ASN A 92 7.87 6.08 2.94
N LEU A 93 6.57 6.16 2.70
CA LEU A 93 5.57 6.46 3.74
C LEU A 93 5.21 5.22 4.57
N ILE A 94 5.45 4.04 4.02
CA ILE A 94 5.02 2.78 4.62
C ILE A 94 6.06 2.31 5.63
N SER A 95 5.62 2.00 6.84
CA SER A 95 6.43 1.39 7.89
C SER A 95 6.30 -0.11 7.90
N LYS A 96 5.06 -0.61 7.79
CA LYS A 96 4.74 -2.03 7.82
C LYS A 96 3.61 -2.35 6.85
N LEU A 97 3.59 -3.58 6.36
CA LEU A 97 2.46 -4.16 5.62
C LEU A 97 1.92 -5.31 6.46
N LYS A 98 0.62 -5.37 6.66
CA LYS A 98 -0.06 -6.46 7.36
C LYS A 98 -0.96 -7.19 6.39
N VAL A 99 -0.81 -8.51 6.33
CA VAL A 99 -1.70 -9.38 5.56
C VAL A 99 -2.48 -10.25 6.54
N TYR A 100 -3.79 -10.13 6.51
CA TYR A 100 -4.69 -10.89 7.38
C TYR A 100 -5.99 -11.23 6.67
N ASP A 101 -6.69 -12.22 7.22
CA ASP A 101 -8.03 -12.59 6.79
C ASP A 101 -9.07 -11.70 7.48
N LYS A 102 -9.79 -10.91 6.67
CA LYS A 102 -10.84 -10.01 7.18
C LYS A 102 -12.16 -10.75 7.24
N LYS A 103 -12.69 -10.90 8.44
CA LYS A 103 -14.04 -11.41 8.62
C LYS A 103 -15.05 -10.48 7.97
N SER A 104 -16.07 -11.06 7.33
CA SER A 104 -17.17 -10.25 6.82
C SER A 104 -17.96 -9.62 7.97
N LYS A 105 -18.68 -8.52 7.72
CA LYS A 105 -19.53 -7.91 8.75
C LYS A 105 -20.59 -8.89 9.27
N GLU A 106 -21.05 -9.81 8.41
CA GLU A 106 -22.00 -10.86 8.77
C GLU A 106 -21.36 -11.89 9.69
N GLU A 107 -20.09 -12.28 9.44
CA GLU A 107 -19.32 -13.18 10.31
C GLU A 107 -19.00 -12.53 11.66
N GLU A 108 -18.67 -11.24 11.68
CA GLU A 108 -18.46 -10.51 12.93
C GLU A 108 -19.72 -10.43 13.77
N PHE A 109 -20.89 -10.25 13.13
CA PHE A 109 -22.16 -10.10 13.81
C PHE A 109 -22.78 -11.44 14.23
N THR A 110 -22.69 -12.45 13.39
CA THR A 110 -23.33 -13.77 13.64
C THR A 110 -22.41 -14.79 14.30
N GLY A 111 -21.09 -14.57 14.23
CA GLY A 111 -20.08 -15.54 14.66
C GLY A 111 -19.98 -16.77 13.77
N ILE A 112 -20.74 -16.83 12.68
CA ILE A 112 -20.78 -17.95 11.75
C ILE A 112 -19.84 -17.64 10.58
N SER A 113 -18.81 -18.48 10.39
CA SER A 113 -17.89 -18.31 9.25
C SER A 113 -18.56 -18.70 7.95
N SER A 114 -18.51 -17.82 6.96
CA SER A 114 -18.97 -18.09 5.58
C SER A 114 -18.07 -19.07 4.82
N GLY A 115 -16.89 -19.35 5.36
CA GLY A 115 -15.88 -20.18 4.72
C GLY A 115 -15.08 -19.47 3.61
N GLU A 116 -15.48 -18.28 3.18
CA GLU A 116 -14.74 -17.46 2.26
C GLU A 116 -13.71 -16.60 2.99
N LYS A 117 -12.42 -16.85 2.74
CA LYS A 117 -11.34 -16.03 3.28
C LYS A 117 -11.10 -14.82 2.40
N LYS A 118 -11.20 -13.61 2.96
CA LYS A 118 -10.93 -12.35 2.28
C LYS A 118 -9.64 -11.72 2.83
N TYR A 119 -8.52 -12.01 2.16
CA TYR A 119 -7.26 -11.42 2.57
C TYR A 119 -7.21 -9.93 2.22
N VAL A 120 -6.74 -9.16 3.18
CA VAL A 120 -6.55 -7.71 3.10
C VAL A 120 -5.10 -7.39 3.28
N LEU A 121 -4.59 -6.44 2.51
CA LEU A 121 -3.29 -5.82 2.70
C LEU A 121 -3.48 -4.47 3.38
N ASP A 122 -3.16 -4.38 4.67
CA ASP A 122 -3.20 -3.13 5.43
C ASP A 122 -1.80 -2.51 5.51
N LEU A 123 -1.70 -1.29 5.04
CA LEU A 123 -0.48 -0.49 5.00
C LEU A 123 -0.43 0.41 6.21
N GLN A 124 0.53 0.19 7.09
CA GLN A 124 0.77 1.08 8.21
C GLN A 124 1.76 2.17 7.82
N THR A 125 1.34 3.41 7.97
CA THR A 125 2.21 4.56 7.70
C THR A 125 3.16 4.82 8.87
N LYS A 126 4.26 5.54 8.59
CA LYS A 126 5.16 6.02 9.63
C LYS A 126 4.45 7.01 10.55
N ASP A 127 4.80 7.01 11.84
CA ASP A 127 4.20 7.90 12.83
C ASP A 127 4.40 9.39 12.53
N GLU A 128 5.46 9.73 11.82
CA GLU A 128 5.80 11.10 11.40
C GLU A 128 4.77 11.71 10.43
N LEU A 129 3.91 10.87 9.82
CA LEU A 129 2.94 11.29 8.80
C LEU A 129 1.57 11.66 9.37
N ASN A 130 1.46 11.80 10.68
CA ASN A 130 0.22 12.29 11.28
C ASN A 130 -0.06 13.74 10.82
N LYS A 131 -1.23 13.97 10.22
CA LYS A 131 -1.65 15.25 9.60
C LYS A 131 -0.75 15.69 8.43
N THR A 132 -0.33 14.75 7.59
CA THR A 132 0.53 15.04 6.43
C THR A 132 -0.30 15.14 5.16
N TRP A 133 0.01 16.14 4.35
CA TRP A 133 -0.49 16.31 3.01
C TRP A 133 0.54 15.78 2.00
N LEU A 134 0.08 14.92 1.11
CA LEU A 134 0.89 14.46 -0.02
C LEU A 134 0.25 14.95 -1.31
N THR A 135 1.02 15.69 -2.08
CA THR A 135 0.56 16.22 -3.37
C THR A 135 1.50 15.74 -4.47
N ASN A 136 0.91 15.17 -5.52
CA ASN A 136 1.61 14.83 -6.74
C ASN A 136 0.94 15.55 -7.91
N ALA A 137 1.73 16.12 -8.81
CA ALA A 137 1.26 16.70 -10.05
C ALA A 137 2.10 16.19 -11.21
N THR A 138 1.44 15.65 -12.21
CA THR A 138 2.09 15.17 -13.44
C THR A 138 1.55 15.94 -14.63
N VAL A 139 2.46 16.50 -15.42
CA VAL A 139 2.12 17.20 -16.66
C VAL A 139 2.80 16.49 -17.81
N GLY A 140 2.02 15.96 -18.74
CA GLY A 140 2.50 15.35 -19.97
C GLY A 140 2.15 16.19 -21.20
N TYR A 141 3.12 16.43 -22.07
CA TYR A 141 2.90 17.05 -23.39
C TYR A 141 3.44 16.12 -24.47
N GLY A 142 2.63 15.83 -25.46
CA GLY A 142 3.02 14.93 -26.55
C GLY A 142 2.79 15.56 -27.94
N ASN A 143 3.33 14.93 -28.99
CA ASN A 143 3.09 15.30 -30.37
C ASN A 143 1.58 15.32 -30.68
N ASN A 144 1.15 16.11 -31.66
CA ASN A 144 -0.24 16.29 -32.06
C ASN A 144 -1.15 16.92 -30.98
N LYS A 145 -0.62 17.90 -30.23
CA LYS A 145 -1.34 18.65 -29.19
C LYS A 145 -1.95 17.77 -28.10
N LYS A 146 -1.39 16.57 -27.87
CA LYS A 146 -1.80 15.69 -26.77
C LYS A 146 -1.32 16.28 -25.47
N LYS A 147 -2.22 16.40 -24.50
CA LYS A 147 -1.95 16.90 -23.15
C LYS A 147 -2.44 15.87 -22.14
N ASP A 148 -1.71 15.76 -21.05
CA ASP A 148 -2.05 14.93 -19.93
C ASP A 148 -1.71 15.73 -18.66
N LEU A 149 -2.71 15.93 -17.81
CA LEU A 149 -2.58 16.61 -16.55
C LEU A 149 -3.20 15.72 -15.48
N GLU A 150 -2.43 15.37 -14.49
CA GLU A 150 -2.90 14.65 -13.34
C GLU A 150 -2.46 15.37 -12.07
N ALA A 151 -3.37 15.58 -11.15
CA ALA A 151 -3.10 16.13 -9.84
C ALA A 151 -3.73 15.22 -8.78
N GLN A 152 -2.94 14.88 -7.78
CA GLN A 152 -3.37 14.06 -6.67
C GLN A 152 -3.03 14.75 -5.35
N VAL A 153 -3.99 14.78 -4.44
CA VAL A 153 -3.82 15.30 -3.09
C VAL A 153 -4.33 14.25 -2.11
N ASN A 154 -3.47 13.84 -1.19
CA ASN A 154 -3.81 12.92 -0.12
C ASN A 154 -3.54 13.57 1.22
N TYR A 155 -4.46 13.42 2.16
CA TYR A 155 -4.31 13.81 3.54
C TYR A 155 -4.44 12.59 4.43
N PHE A 156 -3.44 12.36 5.28
CA PHE A 156 -3.40 11.22 6.19
C PHE A 156 -3.45 11.67 7.64
N ARG A 157 -4.22 10.94 8.44
CA ARG A 157 -4.30 11.08 9.87
C ARG A 157 -4.04 9.74 10.57
N LYS A 158 -3.39 9.77 11.73
CA LYS A 158 -2.96 8.56 12.46
C LYS A 158 -4.14 7.67 12.90
N ASN A 159 -5.34 8.23 13.08
CA ASN A 159 -6.54 7.49 13.46
C ASN A 159 -7.23 6.72 12.31
N GLY A 160 -6.56 6.58 11.16
CA GLY A 160 -7.11 5.92 9.97
C GLY A 160 -7.89 6.83 9.04
N GLU A 161 -8.27 8.04 9.48
CA GLU A 161 -8.92 8.99 8.59
C GLU A 161 -7.97 9.39 7.46
N ASN A 162 -8.40 9.18 6.23
CA ASN A 162 -7.68 9.65 5.05
C ASN A 162 -8.66 10.34 4.10
N LEU A 163 -8.17 11.40 3.46
CA LEU A 163 -8.90 12.12 2.41
C LEU A 163 -8.01 12.14 1.18
N SER A 164 -8.56 11.68 0.08
CA SER A 164 -7.84 11.64 -1.18
C SER A 164 -8.64 12.30 -2.28
N PHE A 165 -7.98 13.14 -3.05
CA PHE A 165 -8.55 13.81 -4.21
C PHE A 165 -7.64 13.58 -5.41
N ILE A 166 -8.23 13.10 -6.52
CA ILE A 166 -7.53 12.91 -7.79
C ILE A 166 -8.28 13.70 -8.86
N ALA A 167 -7.56 14.55 -9.56
CA ALA A 167 -8.03 15.22 -10.75
C ALA A 167 -7.19 14.80 -11.95
N ARG A 168 -7.83 14.34 -13.01
CA ARG A 168 -7.17 13.96 -14.26
C ARG A 168 -7.85 14.65 -15.44
N SER A 169 -7.05 15.25 -16.29
CA SER A 169 -7.48 15.80 -17.57
C SER A 169 -6.55 15.27 -18.67
N THR A 170 -7.10 14.52 -19.60
CA THR A 170 -6.33 13.97 -20.73
C THR A 170 -7.12 14.09 -22.01
N ASN A 171 -6.47 14.44 -23.10
CA ASN A 171 -7.03 14.37 -24.46
C ASN A 171 -6.42 13.23 -25.28
N ARG A 172 -5.81 12.24 -24.61
CA ARG A 172 -5.37 11.00 -25.25
C ARG A 172 -6.56 10.06 -25.40
N TYR A 173 -6.78 9.54 -26.61
CA TYR A 173 -7.75 8.48 -26.80
C TYR A 173 -7.25 7.22 -26.08
N GLN A 174 -7.93 6.82 -25.02
CA GLN A 174 -7.81 5.46 -24.51
C GLN A 174 -8.71 4.60 -25.40
N ASN A 175 -8.11 3.75 -26.24
CA ASN A 175 -8.84 2.68 -26.90
C ASN A 175 -9.28 1.68 -25.83
N SER A 176 -10.46 1.89 -25.26
CA SER A 176 -11.18 0.81 -24.61
C SER A 176 -11.71 -0.10 -25.75
N THR A 177 -10.99 -1.16 -26.03
CA THR A 177 -11.50 -2.22 -26.89
C THR A 177 -12.60 -2.95 -26.12
N TYR A 178 -13.82 -2.41 -26.16
CA TYR A 178 -15.00 -3.20 -25.90
C TYR A 178 -15.09 -4.23 -27.02
N LYS A 179 -14.69 -5.46 -26.75
CA LYS A 179 -15.11 -6.60 -27.55
C LYS A 179 -16.56 -6.90 -27.18
N ASP A 180 -17.47 -6.33 -27.93
CA ASP A 180 -18.83 -6.87 -28.00
C ASP A 180 -18.74 -8.29 -28.57
N ASN A 181 -18.83 -9.28 -27.69
CA ASN A 181 -19.18 -10.63 -28.11
C ASN A 181 -20.69 -10.66 -28.31
N ILE A 182 -21.12 -10.31 -29.50
CA ILE A 182 -22.44 -10.71 -30.05
C ILE A 182 -22.22 -12.09 -30.68
N ASN A 183 -22.68 -13.10 -30.01
CA ASN A 183 -23.29 -14.32 -30.60
C ASN A 183 -24.00 -15.10 -29.51
#